data_7709bc77824d312b0a60f2d46f34602a
#
_entry.id   7709bc77824d312b0a60f2d46f34602a
#
_cell.length_a   1.000
_cell.length_b   1.000
_cell.length_c   1.000
_cell.angle_alpha   90.00
_cell.angle_beta   90.00
_cell.angle_gamma   90.00
#
_symmetry.space_group_name_H-M   'P 1'
#
loop_
_entity.id
_entity.type
_entity.pdbx_description
1 polymer ?
#
loop_
_entity_poly.entity_id
_entity_poly.type
_entity_poly.pdbx_seq_one_letter_code
_entity_poly.pdbx_strand_id
1 'polypeptide(L)'
;MVGPLTLSMKELDRLQVLTRIAERRLTRRRAAGLLQIGERQVRRLYRAFVQDGAAGLVSRRRGRPSARRLPAATQERALALIRERYADFGPTFAHQKLTEEHALVLSVETLRGWMSAAGLWVPRAQRARRSYPPRERRACLGELVQLDGSEHAWFEDRGPRCTLLVYVDDATSRLMELCFADTESTFDYFHATRRYLERHGKPMAFYSDRLSVFHVQARDRAQGGPGLSQFGRALRDLNIDSLCANSPQAKGRVERANGTLQDRLVKELRLRGLSTPAAAEPFLPVFMADYNRRFATPARVAYDAHRPLLPSEDLTEIFTFQELRRITAQLTVNYKRGLYVLEDSVANRRLRRTTALVSEAADGTVTIRGNGRVLAYRLHPRDHARLVPGVVVEHKHLDGVFAWIAAQQHDRDAARLANPKVTLRAKKRLRAAASSSAASSADP
;
A
#
# COMPACT_ATOMS: atom_id res chain seq x y z
N MET A 1 -38.42 -50.22 17.35
CA MET A 1 -37.13 -50.10 16.63
C MET A 1 -36.37 -48.87 17.10
N VAL A 2 -35.23 -49.05 17.75
CA VAL A 2 -34.38 -47.89 18.18
C VAL A 2 -33.67 -47.37 16.94
N GLY A 3 -33.94 -46.14 16.56
CA GLY A 3 -33.30 -45.50 15.40
C GLY A 3 -31.76 -45.36 15.55
N PRO A 4 -31.02 -45.02 14.50
CA PRO A 4 -29.57 -44.94 14.55
C PRO A 4 -29.11 -43.91 15.58
N LEU A 5 -28.23 -44.33 16.50
CA LEU A 5 -27.69 -43.50 17.57
C LEU A 5 -26.42 -42.81 17.09
N THR A 6 -26.44 -41.50 16.99
CA THR A 6 -25.25 -40.72 16.63
C THR A 6 -24.46 -40.36 17.89
N LEU A 7 -23.21 -40.83 17.98
CA LEU A 7 -22.30 -40.56 19.09
C LEU A 7 -21.17 -39.62 18.62
N SER A 8 -20.76 -38.65 19.46
CA SER A 8 -19.53 -37.89 19.27
C SER A 8 -18.28 -38.74 19.58
N MET A 9 -17.10 -38.38 19.11
CA MET A 9 -15.84 -39.10 19.42
C MET A 9 -15.67 -39.32 20.94
N LYS A 10 -15.94 -38.31 21.78
CA LYS A 10 -15.87 -38.43 23.24
C LYS A 10 -16.90 -39.39 23.81
N GLU A 11 -18.05 -39.52 23.21
CA GLU A 11 -19.10 -40.48 23.64
C GLU A 11 -18.74 -41.88 23.19
N LEU A 12 -18.10 -42.02 22.01
CA LEU A 12 -17.59 -43.30 21.51
C LEU A 12 -16.43 -43.81 22.38
N ASP A 13 -15.49 -42.96 22.74
CA ASP A 13 -14.38 -43.29 23.65
C ASP A 13 -14.92 -43.77 25.01
N ARG A 14 -15.93 -43.06 25.53
CA ARG A 14 -16.61 -43.44 26.77
C ARG A 14 -17.30 -44.81 26.64
N LEU A 15 -17.99 -45.06 25.53
CA LEU A 15 -18.65 -46.33 25.26
C LEU A 15 -17.63 -47.47 25.28
N GLN A 16 -16.51 -47.35 24.53
CA GLN A 16 -15.47 -48.36 24.50
C GLN A 16 -14.85 -48.66 25.86
N VAL A 17 -14.55 -47.62 26.66
CA VAL A 17 -13.95 -47.77 27.98
C VAL A 17 -14.98 -48.38 28.97
N LEU A 18 -16.24 -48.00 28.91
CA LEU A 18 -17.27 -48.49 29.81
C LEU A 18 -17.68 -49.94 29.49
N THR A 19 -17.67 -50.34 28.22
CA THR A 19 -17.84 -51.74 27.80
C THR A 19 -16.76 -52.62 28.41
N ARG A 20 -15.48 -52.20 28.41
CA ARG A 20 -14.39 -52.93 29.06
C ARG A 20 -14.57 -53.06 30.59
N ILE A 21 -15.20 -52.05 31.22
CA ILE A 21 -15.57 -52.19 32.66
C ILE A 21 -16.67 -53.23 32.85
N ALA A 22 -17.69 -53.24 32.00
CA ALA A 22 -18.76 -54.22 32.06
C ALA A 22 -18.24 -55.64 31.85
N GLU A 23 -17.28 -55.84 30.96
CA GLU A 23 -16.56 -57.09 30.70
C GLU A 23 -15.57 -57.50 31.80
N ARG A 24 -15.46 -56.71 32.88
CA ARG A 24 -14.49 -56.90 33.97
C ARG A 24 -13.01 -56.82 33.54
N ARG A 25 -12.71 -56.30 32.34
CA ARG A 25 -11.36 -56.14 31.79
C ARG A 25 -10.67 -54.84 32.21
N LEU A 26 -11.40 -53.92 32.82
CA LEU A 26 -10.87 -52.62 33.22
C LEU A 26 -11.48 -52.17 34.58
N THR A 27 -10.61 -51.70 35.48
CA THR A 27 -11.07 -51.11 36.74
C THR A 27 -11.55 -49.67 36.56
N ARG A 28 -12.50 -49.21 37.38
CA ARG A 28 -13.01 -47.83 37.33
C ARG A 28 -11.92 -46.79 37.55
N ARG A 29 -10.92 -47.09 38.38
CA ARG A 29 -9.76 -46.21 38.60
C ARG A 29 -8.90 -46.05 37.35
N ARG A 30 -8.61 -47.13 36.63
CA ARG A 30 -7.90 -47.08 35.35
C ARG A 30 -8.73 -46.39 34.27
N ALA A 31 -10.05 -46.62 34.22
CA ALA A 31 -10.94 -45.93 33.30
C ALA A 31 -10.98 -44.41 33.55
N ALA A 32 -10.90 -43.96 34.79
CA ALA A 32 -10.83 -42.56 35.16
C ALA A 32 -9.56 -41.90 34.56
N GLY A 33 -8.41 -42.59 34.62
CA GLY A 33 -7.16 -42.13 34.00
C GLY A 33 -7.25 -42.09 32.48
N LEU A 34 -7.79 -43.14 31.82
CA LEU A 34 -7.93 -43.19 30.36
C LEU A 34 -8.86 -42.08 29.80
N LEU A 35 -9.96 -41.83 30.51
CA LEU A 35 -10.94 -40.79 30.10
C LEU A 35 -10.61 -39.39 30.63
N GLN A 36 -9.55 -39.24 31.40
CA GLN A 36 -9.13 -37.98 32.06
C GLN A 36 -10.28 -37.32 32.84
N ILE A 37 -11.04 -38.12 33.60
CA ILE A 37 -12.14 -37.66 34.43
C ILE A 37 -12.09 -38.32 35.81
N GLY A 38 -12.74 -37.71 36.80
CA GLY A 38 -12.78 -38.27 38.15
C GLY A 38 -13.54 -39.60 38.23
N GLU A 39 -13.17 -40.49 39.18
CA GLU A 39 -13.85 -41.80 39.41
C GLU A 39 -15.34 -41.64 39.67
N ARG A 40 -15.76 -40.57 40.37
CA ARG A 40 -17.18 -40.25 40.60
C ARG A 40 -17.94 -40.05 39.27
N GLN A 41 -17.29 -39.42 38.29
CA GLN A 41 -17.88 -39.23 36.96
C GLN A 41 -17.92 -40.56 36.19
N VAL A 42 -16.90 -41.42 36.30
CA VAL A 42 -16.94 -42.79 35.71
C VAL A 42 -18.09 -43.60 36.27
N ARG A 43 -18.29 -43.60 37.62
CA ARG A 43 -19.43 -44.30 38.25
C ARG A 43 -20.79 -43.81 37.72
N ARG A 44 -20.94 -42.49 37.53
CA ARG A 44 -22.17 -41.91 37.00
C ARG A 44 -22.42 -42.32 35.55
N LEU A 45 -21.38 -42.26 34.72
CA LEU A 45 -21.46 -42.69 33.31
C LEU A 45 -21.70 -44.19 33.19
N TYR A 46 -21.08 -45.01 34.04
CA TYR A 46 -21.29 -46.46 34.07
C TYR A 46 -22.72 -46.82 34.45
N ARG A 47 -23.33 -46.16 35.44
CA ARG A 47 -24.75 -46.36 35.79
C ARG A 47 -25.66 -46.03 34.62
N ALA A 48 -25.45 -44.89 33.96
CA ALA A 48 -26.23 -44.50 32.78
C ALA A 48 -26.04 -45.50 31.62
N PHE A 49 -24.83 -46.03 31.44
CA PHE A 49 -24.55 -47.05 30.44
C PHE A 49 -25.25 -48.38 30.77
N VAL A 50 -25.27 -48.80 32.01
CA VAL A 50 -25.99 -50.05 32.42
C VAL A 50 -27.49 -49.91 32.28
N GLN A 51 -28.06 -48.72 32.54
CA GLN A 51 -29.48 -48.45 32.41
C GLN A 51 -29.98 -48.33 30.99
N ASP A 52 -29.30 -47.46 30.19
CA ASP A 52 -29.81 -47.02 28.91
C ASP A 52 -28.87 -47.44 27.74
N GLY A 53 -27.86 -48.28 27.99
CA GLY A 53 -26.89 -48.67 27.02
C GLY A 53 -26.08 -47.47 26.47
N ALA A 54 -25.74 -47.53 25.21
CA ALA A 54 -25.02 -46.42 24.52
C ALA A 54 -25.81 -45.11 24.53
N ALA A 55 -27.14 -45.16 24.57
CA ALA A 55 -27.98 -43.96 24.62
C ALA A 55 -27.79 -43.16 25.93
N GLY A 56 -27.52 -43.83 27.04
CA GLY A 56 -27.23 -43.20 28.33
C GLY A 56 -25.95 -42.35 28.35
N LEU A 57 -25.08 -42.51 27.35
CA LEU A 57 -23.84 -41.76 27.21
C LEU A 57 -23.99 -40.50 26.38
N VAL A 58 -25.10 -40.36 25.67
CA VAL A 58 -25.40 -39.16 24.86
C VAL A 58 -25.56 -37.94 25.77
N SER A 59 -24.90 -36.85 25.41
CA SER A 59 -25.02 -35.63 26.18
C SER A 59 -26.45 -35.10 26.21
N ARG A 60 -27.04 -34.99 27.40
CA ARG A 60 -28.38 -34.42 27.62
C ARG A 60 -28.46 -32.91 27.24
N ARG A 61 -27.33 -32.27 26.96
CA ARG A 61 -27.27 -30.88 26.49
C ARG A 61 -27.42 -30.78 24.97
N ARG A 62 -27.32 -31.90 24.24
CA ARG A 62 -27.45 -31.91 22.78
C ARG A 62 -28.85 -31.47 22.39
N GLY A 63 -28.94 -30.50 21.49
CA GLY A 63 -30.19 -29.91 21.03
C GLY A 63 -30.86 -28.91 21.98
N ARG A 64 -30.31 -28.69 23.19
CA ARG A 64 -30.86 -27.68 24.11
C ARG A 64 -30.21 -26.35 23.85
N PRO A 65 -31.00 -25.24 23.70
CA PRO A 65 -30.43 -23.89 23.59
C PRO A 65 -29.54 -23.55 24.80
N SER A 66 -28.47 -22.84 24.59
CA SER A 66 -27.62 -22.37 25.69
C SER A 66 -28.41 -21.40 26.58
N ALA A 67 -28.24 -21.53 27.92
CA ALA A 67 -28.78 -20.54 28.86
C ALA A 67 -28.26 -19.10 28.65
N ARG A 68 -27.15 -18.97 27.93
CA ARG A 68 -26.56 -17.67 27.53
C ARG A 68 -26.97 -17.22 26.12
N ARG A 69 -28.01 -17.85 25.54
CA ARG A 69 -28.50 -17.46 24.21
C ARG A 69 -29.12 -16.06 24.30
N LEU A 70 -28.67 -15.16 23.46
CA LEU A 70 -29.23 -13.83 23.34
C LEU A 70 -30.68 -13.91 22.81
N PRO A 71 -31.54 -12.94 23.15
CA PRO A 71 -32.92 -12.85 22.66
C PRO A 71 -32.98 -12.84 21.13
N ALA A 72 -34.02 -13.46 20.57
CA ALA A 72 -34.23 -13.45 19.10
C ALA A 72 -34.34 -12.04 18.53
N ALA A 73 -35.01 -11.13 19.25
CA ALA A 73 -35.10 -9.73 18.87
C ALA A 73 -33.72 -9.04 18.69
N THR A 74 -32.73 -9.38 19.52
CA THR A 74 -31.36 -8.86 19.38
C THR A 74 -30.70 -9.39 18.12
N GLN A 75 -30.92 -10.67 17.79
CA GLN A 75 -30.41 -11.27 16.56
C GLN A 75 -31.03 -10.62 15.34
N GLU A 76 -32.35 -10.47 15.31
CA GLU A 76 -33.10 -9.86 14.22
C GLU A 76 -32.66 -8.41 13.98
N ARG A 77 -32.56 -7.61 15.05
CA ARG A 77 -32.05 -6.23 14.99
C ARG A 77 -30.64 -6.16 14.45
N ALA A 78 -29.73 -7.02 14.92
CA ALA A 78 -28.34 -7.04 14.44
C ALA A 78 -28.27 -7.39 12.94
N LEU A 79 -29.02 -8.44 12.50
CA LEU A 79 -29.04 -8.85 11.10
C LEU A 79 -29.72 -7.82 10.18
N ALA A 80 -30.75 -7.11 10.66
CA ALA A 80 -31.39 -6.01 9.93
C ALA A 80 -30.41 -4.87 9.68
N LEU A 81 -29.72 -4.41 10.72
CA LEU A 81 -28.69 -3.36 10.59
C LEU A 81 -27.55 -3.77 9.65
N ILE A 82 -27.14 -5.05 9.69
CA ILE A 82 -26.11 -5.54 8.76
C ILE A 82 -26.60 -5.48 7.32
N ARG A 83 -27.81 -5.93 7.03
CA ARG A 83 -28.35 -5.90 5.66
C ARG A 83 -28.51 -4.47 5.13
N GLU A 84 -28.94 -3.57 5.98
CA GLU A 84 -29.20 -2.17 5.61
C GLU A 84 -27.93 -1.35 5.45
N ARG A 85 -26.96 -1.47 6.37
CA ARG A 85 -25.83 -0.52 6.47
C ARG A 85 -24.44 -1.15 6.32
N TYR A 86 -24.30 -2.46 6.58
CA TYR A 86 -23.01 -3.14 6.71
C TYR A 86 -22.95 -4.45 5.91
N ALA A 87 -23.66 -4.55 4.80
CA ALA A 87 -23.82 -5.79 4.05
C ALA A 87 -22.49 -6.42 3.57
N ASP A 88 -21.50 -5.61 3.25
CA ASP A 88 -20.17 -6.02 2.81
C ASP A 88 -19.11 -6.05 3.92
N PHE A 89 -19.52 -5.85 5.20
CA PHE A 89 -18.59 -5.88 6.33
C PHE A 89 -18.35 -7.32 6.79
N GLY A 90 -17.07 -7.63 7.07
CA GLY A 90 -16.74 -8.88 7.75
C GLY A 90 -17.23 -8.88 9.22
N PRO A 91 -17.46 -10.07 9.84
CA PRO A 91 -18.06 -10.17 11.18
C PRO A 91 -17.37 -9.35 12.25
N THR A 92 -16.05 -9.24 12.21
CA THR A 92 -15.27 -8.46 13.19
C THR A 92 -15.51 -6.97 13.06
N PHE A 93 -15.57 -6.46 11.84
CA PHE A 93 -15.79 -5.04 11.62
C PHE A 93 -17.26 -4.66 11.80
N ALA A 94 -18.18 -5.51 11.35
CA ALA A 94 -19.62 -5.36 11.64
C ALA A 94 -19.90 -5.35 13.15
N HIS A 95 -19.30 -6.27 13.92
CA HIS A 95 -19.43 -6.28 15.39
C HIS A 95 -18.96 -4.96 16.01
N GLN A 96 -17.84 -4.44 15.55
CA GLN A 96 -17.31 -3.15 16.03
C GLN A 96 -18.36 -2.04 15.85
N LYS A 97 -18.91 -1.91 14.64
CA LYS A 97 -19.93 -0.89 14.34
C LYS A 97 -21.23 -1.09 15.11
N LEU A 98 -21.69 -2.32 15.23
CA LEU A 98 -22.88 -2.63 16.04
C LEU A 98 -22.70 -2.25 17.52
N THR A 99 -21.48 -2.40 18.05
CA THR A 99 -21.18 -2.03 19.43
C THR A 99 -21.04 -0.51 19.60
N GLU A 100 -20.29 0.15 18.70
CA GLU A 100 -19.97 1.57 18.81
C GLU A 100 -21.13 2.49 18.44
N GLU A 101 -21.85 2.18 17.37
CA GLU A 101 -22.91 3.06 16.83
C GLU A 101 -24.31 2.66 17.26
N HIS A 102 -24.53 1.38 17.65
CA HIS A 102 -25.86 0.87 17.97
C HIS A 102 -25.98 0.27 19.38
N ALA A 103 -24.91 0.35 20.19
CA ALA A 103 -24.84 -0.16 21.56
C ALA A 103 -25.28 -1.64 21.71
N LEU A 104 -25.06 -2.47 20.67
CA LEU A 104 -25.38 -3.89 20.71
C LEU A 104 -24.23 -4.69 21.33
N VAL A 105 -24.46 -5.25 22.51
CA VAL A 105 -23.46 -6.04 23.24
C VAL A 105 -23.62 -7.53 22.90
N LEU A 106 -22.71 -8.05 22.10
CA LEU A 106 -22.64 -9.47 21.70
C LEU A 106 -21.20 -9.85 21.40
N SER A 107 -20.89 -11.14 21.28
CA SER A 107 -19.53 -11.55 20.88
C SER A 107 -19.39 -11.60 19.36
N VAL A 108 -18.17 -11.38 18.87
CA VAL A 108 -17.82 -11.52 17.43
C VAL A 108 -18.20 -12.92 16.90
N GLU A 109 -17.98 -13.96 17.71
CA GLU A 109 -18.31 -15.35 17.33
C GLU A 109 -19.83 -15.58 17.21
N THR A 110 -20.62 -14.99 18.11
CA THR A 110 -22.08 -15.02 18.01
C THR A 110 -22.54 -14.36 16.73
N LEU A 111 -21.99 -13.17 16.42
CA LEU A 111 -22.34 -12.46 15.20
C LEU A 111 -21.91 -13.23 13.94
N ARG A 112 -20.71 -13.82 13.95
CA ARG A 112 -20.21 -14.65 12.85
C ARG A 112 -21.14 -15.84 12.59
N GLY A 113 -21.59 -16.52 13.64
CA GLY A 113 -22.55 -17.60 13.53
C GLY A 113 -23.88 -17.15 12.93
N TRP A 114 -24.43 -16.02 13.38
CA TRP A 114 -25.67 -15.45 12.85
C TRP A 114 -25.53 -15.02 11.38
N MET A 115 -24.44 -14.33 11.03
CA MET A 115 -24.18 -13.91 9.63
C MET A 115 -24.00 -15.11 8.71
N SER A 116 -23.31 -16.16 9.16
CA SER A 116 -23.13 -17.40 8.38
C SER A 116 -24.47 -18.14 8.19
N ALA A 117 -25.27 -18.26 9.23
CA ALA A 117 -26.59 -18.89 9.17
C ALA A 117 -27.56 -18.11 8.27
N ALA A 118 -27.43 -16.78 8.22
CA ALA A 118 -28.25 -15.91 7.37
C ALA A 118 -27.71 -15.77 5.93
N GLY A 119 -26.62 -16.46 5.57
CA GLY A 119 -25.98 -16.33 4.23
C GLY A 119 -25.27 -15.00 3.97
N LEU A 120 -25.10 -14.17 5.00
CA LEU A 120 -24.44 -12.86 4.91
C LEU A 120 -22.91 -12.92 5.03
N TRP A 121 -22.38 -14.08 5.41
CA TRP A 121 -20.95 -14.29 5.55
C TRP A 121 -20.56 -15.70 5.14
N VAL A 122 -19.58 -15.77 4.24
CA VAL A 122 -18.93 -17.03 3.85
C VAL A 122 -17.49 -16.98 4.34
N PRO A 123 -17.03 -17.91 5.20
CA PRO A 123 -15.63 -17.99 5.62
C PRO A 123 -14.73 -18.09 4.40
N ARG A 124 -13.69 -17.28 4.31
CA ARG A 124 -12.67 -17.43 3.25
C ARG A 124 -12.11 -18.85 3.36
N ALA A 125 -12.17 -19.60 2.27
CA ALA A 125 -11.47 -20.89 2.18
C ALA A 125 -10.03 -20.69 2.66
N GLN A 126 -9.55 -21.59 3.54
CA GLN A 126 -8.18 -21.53 4.06
C GLN A 126 -7.23 -21.61 2.85
N ARG A 127 -6.70 -20.49 2.42
CA ARG A 127 -5.60 -20.48 1.45
C ARG A 127 -4.45 -21.25 2.08
N ALA A 128 -3.90 -22.21 1.34
CA ALA A 128 -2.69 -22.93 1.76
C ALA A 128 -1.68 -21.90 2.26
N ARG A 129 -1.33 -21.96 3.53
CA ARG A 129 -0.36 -21.05 4.14
C ARG A 129 1.00 -21.38 3.55
N ARG A 130 1.50 -20.51 2.65
CA ARG A 130 2.91 -20.57 2.28
C ARG A 130 3.71 -20.19 3.53
N SER A 131 4.46 -21.14 4.05
CA SER A 131 5.35 -20.91 5.21
C SER A 131 6.59 -20.18 4.70
N TYR A 132 6.68 -18.89 4.98
CA TYR A 132 7.91 -18.12 4.83
C TYR A 132 8.48 -17.86 6.23
N PRO A 133 9.82 -17.95 6.42
CA PRO A 133 10.41 -17.57 7.70
C PRO A 133 10.08 -16.10 7.98
N PRO A 134 9.44 -15.77 9.12
CA PRO A 134 9.09 -14.40 9.44
C PRO A 134 10.36 -13.60 9.71
N ARG A 135 10.51 -12.44 9.04
CA ARG A 135 11.55 -11.48 9.42
C ARG A 135 11.24 -10.96 10.82
N GLU A 136 12.26 -10.98 11.70
CA GLU A 136 12.13 -10.39 13.03
C GLU A 136 11.76 -8.91 12.97
N ARG A 137 10.99 -8.46 13.96
CA ARG A 137 10.65 -7.04 14.13
C ARG A 137 11.86 -6.30 14.65
N ARG A 138 11.97 -5.02 14.29
CA ARG A 138 12.89 -4.12 14.98
C ARG A 138 12.54 -4.01 16.45
N ALA A 139 13.51 -3.58 17.26
CA ALA A 139 13.33 -3.55 18.70
C ALA A 139 12.54 -2.33 19.16
N CYS A 140 12.80 -1.17 18.56
CA CYS A 140 12.33 0.13 19.01
C CYS A 140 11.41 0.81 17.97
N LEU A 141 10.50 1.64 18.47
CA LEU A 141 9.74 2.57 17.65
C LEU A 141 10.70 3.53 16.92
N GLY A 142 10.46 3.82 15.63
CA GLY A 142 11.30 4.74 14.84
C GLY A 142 12.65 4.17 14.37
N GLU A 143 12.99 2.92 14.71
CA GLU A 143 14.21 2.28 14.21
C GLU A 143 14.11 1.97 12.70
N LEU A 144 12.94 1.54 12.24
CA LEU A 144 12.68 1.27 10.83
C LEU A 144 11.21 1.55 10.49
N VAL A 145 10.98 2.37 9.49
CA VAL A 145 9.64 2.68 8.99
C VAL A 145 9.49 2.19 7.56
N GLN A 146 8.51 1.33 7.32
CA GLN A 146 8.22 0.79 5.99
C GLN A 146 7.33 1.77 5.23
N LEU A 147 7.71 2.08 3.99
CA LEU A 147 6.98 2.93 3.06
C LEU A 147 6.38 2.09 1.93
N ASP A 148 5.16 2.42 1.54
CA ASP A 148 4.50 1.81 0.39
C ASP A 148 3.42 2.74 -0.18
N GLY A 149 3.25 2.70 -1.51
CA GLY A 149 2.10 3.27 -2.18
C GLY A 149 1.06 2.18 -2.40
N SER A 150 -0.19 2.47 -2.10
CA SER A 150 -1.30 1.56 -2.31
C SER A 150 -2.31 2.18 -3.27
N GLU A 151 -2.17 1.86 -4.56
CA GLU A 151 -3.19 2.23 -5.55
C GLU A 151 -4.44 1.39 -5.33
N HIS A 152 -5.58 2.05 -5.14
CA HIS A 152 -6.86 1.39 -4.93
C HIS A 152 -8.03 2.32 -5.27
N ALA A 153 -9.23 1.74 -5.43
CA ALA A 153 -10.48 2.50 -5.50
C ALA A 153 -10.91 2.91 -4.07
N TRP A 154 -10.15 3.82 -3.44
CA TRP A 154 -10.36 4.23 -2.05
C TRP A 154 -11.75 4.83 -1.80
N PHE A 155 -12.30 5.45 -2.82
CA PHE A 155 -13.62 6.06 -2.79
C PHE A 155 -14.69 5.23 -3.53
N GLU A 156 -14.36 4.02 -3.97
CA GLU A 156 -15.23 3.15 -4.79
C GLU A 156 -15.67 3.89 -6.07
N ASP A 157 -16.97 3.85 -6.43
CA ASP A 157 -17.53 4.60 -7.58
C ASP A 157 -17.87 6.05 -7.25
N ARG A 158 -17.61 6.51 -6.01
CA ARG A 158 -17.93 7.86 -5.52
C ARG A 158 -16.85 8.89 -5.82
N GLY A 159 -15.65 8.46 -6.21
CA GLY A 159 -14.51 9.34 -6.48
C GLY A 159 -13.43 8.67 -7.32
N PRO A 160 -12.40 9.43 -7.69
CA PRO A 160 -11.32 8.93 -8.55
C PRO A 160 -10.48 7.86 -7.84
N ARG A 161 -9.88 6.97 -8.62
CA ARG A 161 -8.79 6.12 -8.13
C ARG A 161 -7.61 7.00 -7.79
N CYS A 162 -6.97 6.69 -6.69
CA CYS A 162 -5.77 7.39 -6.23
C CYS A 162 -4.88 6.44 -5.43
N THR A 163 -3.69 6.90 -5.11
CA THR A 163 -2.74 6.17 -4.28
C THR A 163 -2.79 6.67 -2.85
N LEU A 164 -2.77 5.77 -1.88
CA LEU A 164 -2.55 6.09 -0.47
C LEU A 164 -1.09 5.77 -0.14
N LEU A 165 -0.32 6.77 0.24
CA LEU A 165 1.02 6.60 0.78
C LEU A 165 0.92 6.17 2.23
N VAL A 166 1.55 5.07 2.58
CA VAL A 166 1.41 4.40 3.88
C VAL A 166 2.77 4.23 4.54
N TYR A 167 2.91 4.76 5.75
CA TYR A 167 4.10 4.66 6.57
C TYR A 167 3.80 3.81 7.80
N VAL A 168 4.49 2.69 7.94
CA VAL A 168 4.27 1.73 9.03
C VAL A 168 5.54 1.49 9.81
N ASP A 169 5.50 1.69 11.12
CA ASP A 169 6.63 1.33 11.98
C ASP A 169 6.80 -0.19 12.07
N ASP A 170 8.03 -0.65 11.86
CA ASP A 170 8.36 -2.07 11.80
C ASP A 170 8.23 -2.77 13.16
N ALA A 171 8.61 -2.10 14.23
CA ALA A 171 8.58 -2.64 15.58
C ALA A 171 7.15 -2.85 16.08
N THR A 172 6.29 -1.86 15.88
CA THR A 172 4.97 -1.78 16.49
C THR A 172 3.81 -2.06 15.55
N SER A 173 4.04 -2.05 14.22
CA SER A 173 2.98 -2.03 13.19
C SER A 173 2.04 -0.83 13.28
N ARG A 174 2.43 0.25 13.95
CA ARG A 174 1.67 1.51 13.97
C ARG A 174 1.68 2.15 12.60
N LEU A 175 0.53 2.66 12.21
CA LEU A 175 0.46 3.65 11.14
C LEU A 175 1.07 4.95 11.67
N MET A 176 2.12 5.41 10.99
CA MET A 176 2.83 6.63 11.38
C MET A 176 2.40 7.83 10.53
N GLU A 177 2.14 7.60 9.24
CA GLU A 177 1.59 8.62 8.34
C GLU A 177 0.74 7.96 7.26
N LEU A 178 -0.35 8.62 6.88
CA LEU A 178 -1.18 8.33 5.72
C LEU A 178 -1.36 9.61 4.92
N CYS A 179 -1.22 9.54 3.61
CA CYS A 179 -1.39 10.68 2.72
C CYS A 179 -1.95 10.22 1.38
N PHE A 180 -3.03 10.84 0.91
CA PHE A 180 -3.52 10.59 -0.43
C PHE A 180 -2.68 11.35 -1.47
N ALA A 181 -2.43 10.69 -2.60
CA ALA A 181 -1.72 11.24 -3.75
C ALA A 181 -2.43 10.78 -5.03
N ASP A 182 -2.42 11.60 -6.06
CA ASP A 182 -2.97 11.21 -7.36
C ASP A 182 -2.12 10.11 -7.99
N THR A 183 -0.81 10.24 -7.85
CA THR A 183 0.20 9.28 -8.34
C THR A 183 1.35 9.16 -7.33
N GLU A 184 2.22 8.16 -7.52
CA GLU A 184 3.42 8.02 -6.71
C GLU A 184 4.57 8.87 -7.27
N SER A 185 4.53 10.17 -7.02
CA SER A 185 5.60 11.07 -7.43
C SER A 185 6.62 11.35 -6.30
N THR A 186 7.78 11.85 -6.67
CA THR A 186 8.80 12.29 -5.71
C THR A 186 8.27 13.39 -4.77
N PHE A 187 7.46 14.31 -5.29
CA PHE A 187 6.89 15.39 -4.48
C PHE A 187 5.84 14.91 -3.51
N ASP A 188 5.04 13.89 -3.86
CA ASP A 188 4.08 13.30 -2.94
C ASP A 188 4.78 12.63 -1.75
N TYR A 189 5.86 11.89 -2.03
CA TYR A 189 6.70 11.33 -0.96
C TYR A 189 7.42 12.40 -0.16
N PHE A 190 7.86 13.50 -0.75
CA PHE A 190 8.41 14.65 -0.02
C PHE A 190 7.37 15.25 0.93
N HIS A 191 6.15 15.47 0.46
CA HIS A 191 5.05 15.99 1.25
C HIS A 191 4.72 15.07 2.43
N ALA A 192 4.49 13.80 2.18
CA ALA A 192 4.16 12.82 3.21
C ALA A 192 5.30 12.64 4.23
N THR A 193 6.56 12.60 3.75
CA THR A 193 7.73 12.47 4.63
C THR A 193 7.93 13.73 5.47
N ARG A 194 7.71 14.93 4.92
CA ARG A 194 7.75 16.19 5.68
C ARG A 194 6.77 16.15 6.85
N ARG A 195 5.50 15.80 6.60
CA ARG A 195 4.47 15.65 7.64
C ARG A 195 4.86 14.64 8.71
N TYR A 196 5.42 13.51 8.28
CA TYR A 196 5.96 12.49 9.19
C TYR A 196 7.04 13.07 10.10
N LEU A 197 8.06 13.74 9.53
CA LEU A 197 9.21 14.28 10.26
C LEU A 197 8.81 15.40 11.24
N GLU A 198 7.89 16.27 10.84
CA GLU A 198 7.36 17.35 11.67
C GLU A 198 6.59 16.79 12.88
N ARG A 199 5.95 15.63 12.75
CA ARG A 199 5.14 15.00 13.80
C ARG A 199 5.95 14.09 14.73
N HIS A 200 6.89 13.34 14.18
CA HIS A 200 7.58 12.26 14.89
C HIS A 200 9.10 12.48 15.05
N GLY A 201 9.68 13.36 14.28
CA GLY A 201 11.14 13.45 14.13
C GLY A 201 11.69 12.47 13.10
N LYS A 202 13.01 12.35 13.06
CA LYS A 202 13.75 11.56 12.08
C LYS A 202 13.87 10.10 12.52
N PRO A 203 13.34 9.10 11.80
CA PRO A 203 13.61 7.70 12.09
C PRO A 203 15.08 7.36 11.79
N MET A 204 15.55 6.22 12.25
CA MET A 204 16.87 5.74 11.87
C MET A 204 16.94 5.37 10.40
N ALA A 205 15.92 4.67 9.89
CA ALA A 205 15.86 4.26 8.49
C ALA A 205 14.43 4.20 7.95
N PHE A 206 14.31 4.47 6.64
CA PHE A 206 13.15 4.12 5.85
C PHE A 206 13.40 2.86 5.01
N TYR A 207 12.37 2.05 4.84
CA TYR A 207 12.39 0.81 4.10
C TYR A 207 11.33 0.82 3.00
N SER A 208 11.76 0.90 1.75
CA SER A 208 10.91 0.99 0.57
C SER A 208 11.16 -0.16 -0.41
N ASP A 209 10.38 -0.23 -1.48
CA ASP A 209 10.68 -1.08 -2.62
C ASP A 209 11.72 -0.43 -3.56
N ARG A 210 11.89 -1.00 -4.75
CA ARG A 210 12.81 -0.51 -5.78
C ARG A 210 12.15 0.41 -6.82
N LEU A 211 11.07 1.10 -6.46
CA LEU A 211 10.51 2.13 -7.34
C LEU A 211 11.57 3.19 -7.69
N SER A 212 11.43 3.81 -8.85
CA SER A 212 12.36 4.83 -9.35
C SER A 212 12.48 6.05 -8.42
N VAL A 213 11.45 6.33 -7.63
CA VAL A 213 11.46 7.37 -6.60
C VAL A 213 12.52 7.10 -5.54
N PHE A 214 12.71 5.84 -5.15
CA PHE A 214 13.63 5.44 -4.09
C PHE A 214 14.98 4.96 -4.58
N HIS A 215 15.05 4.40 -5.79
CA HIS A 215 16.23 3.72 -6.29
C HIS A 215 16.59 4.13 -7.72
N VAL A 216 17.86 4.49 -7.93
CA VAL A 216 18.43 4.73 -9.27
C VAL A 216 18.88 3.40 -9.85
N GLN A 217 18.41 3.06 -11.04
CA GLN A 217 18.80 1.83 -11.73
C GLN A 217 20.30 1.83 -12.06
N ALA A 218 20.91 0.64 -12.10
CA ALA A 218 22.33 0.49 -12.40
C ALA A 218 22.71 1.12 -13.76
N ARG A 219 21.80 1.14 -14.74
CA ARG A 219 21.99 1.74 -16.04
C ARG A 219 22.19 3.27 -15.98
N ASP A 220 21.43 3.94 -15.11
CA ASP A 220 21.52 5.40 -14.94
C ASP A 220 22.79 5.78 -14.19
N ARG A 221 23.27 4.92 -13.27
CA ARG A 221 24.57 5.08 -12.62
C ARG A 221 25.73 4.96 -13.59
N ALA A 222 25.65 4.00 -14.51
CA ALA A 222 26.69 3.79 -15.53
C ALA A 222 26.82 4.96 -16.52
N GLN A 223 25.78 5.79 -16.66
CA GLN A 223 25.77 7.01 -17.49
C GLN A 223 26.23 8.27 -16.74
N GLY A 224 26.85 8.14 -15.56
CA GLY A 224 27.38 9.26 -14.79
C GLY A 224 26.35 10.02 -13.96
N GLY A 225 25.17 9.44 -13.74
CA GLY A 225 24.16 10.00 -12.84
C GLY A 225 24.61 10.05 -11.37
N PRO A 226 23.97 10.86 -10.51
CA PRO A 226 24.39 11.10 -9.12
C PRO A 226 24.31 9.88 -8.20
N GLY A 227 23.90 8.72 -8.68
CA GLY A 227 23.83 7.46 -7.91
C GLY A 227 22.74 7.38 -6.84
N LEU A 228 22.08 8.50 -6.55
CA LEU A 228 20.97 8.61 -5.60
C LEU A 228 19.74 9.20 -6.31
N SER A 229 18.56 8.69 -5.97
CA SER A 229 17.30 9.35 -6.33
C SER A 229 17.15 10.66 -5.57
N GLN A 230 16.23 11.53 -6.00
CA GLN A 230 15.95 12.79 -5.29
C GLN A 230 15.47 12.52 -3.84
N PHE A 231 14.66 11.49 -3.65
CA PHE A 231 14.23 11.06 -2.32
C PHE A 231 15.42 10.54 -1.49
N GLY A 232 16.27 9.70 -2.08
CA GLY A 232 17.49 9.21 -1.41
C GLY A 232 18.47 10.31 -1.04
N ARG A 233 18.59 11.38 -1.90
CA ARG A 233 19.36 12.58 -1.56
C ARG A 233 18.80 13.28 -0.35
N ALA A 234 17.49 13.54 -0.32
CA ALA A 234 16.84 14.23 0.80
C ALA A 234 17.00 13.45 2.12
N LEU A 235 16.89 12.13 2.09
CA LEU A 235 17.12 11.30 3.28
C LEU A 235 18.57 11.36 3.75
N ARG A 236 19.53 11.34 2.81
CA ARG A 236 20.96 11.49 3.16
C ARG A 236 21.24 12.85 3.80
N ASP A 237 20.66 13.94 3.28
CA ASP A 237 20.83 15.28 3.81
C ASP A 237 20.26 15.41 5.25
N LEU A 238 19.26 14.57 5.59
CA LEU A 238 18.68 14.43 6.93
C LEU A 238 19.36 13.37 7.81
N ASN A 239 20.39 12.72 7.30
CA ASN A 239 21.06 11.61 7.98
C ASN A 239 20.08 10.47 8.35
N ILE A 240 19.22 10.09 7.42
CA ILE A 240 18.27 8.98 7.53
C ILE A 240 18.69 7.89 6.52
N ASP A 241 18.82 6.64 6.98
CA ASP A 241 19.18 5.54 6.11
C ASP A 241 18.03 5.20 5.15
N SER A 242 18.36 4.93 3.89
CA SER A 242 17.42 4.44 2.88
C SER A 242 17.72 2.99 2.56
N LEU A 243 16.83 2.09 2.96
CA LEU A 243 16.95 0.65 2.72
C LEU A 243 15.95 0.20 1.67
N CYS A 244 16.41 -0.52 0.65
CA CYS A 244 15.53 -1.09 -0.38
C CYS A 244 15.27 -2.57 -0.13
N ALA A 245 14.00 -2.98 -0.26
CA ALA A 245 13.59 -4.36 -0.15
C ALA A 245 14.18 -5.20 -1.30
N ASN A 246 14.83 -6.31 -0.95
CA ASN A 246 15.32 -7.29 -1.93
C ASN A 246 14.25 -8.31 -2.35
N SER A 247 13.15 -8.39 -1.60
CA SER A 247 12.03 -9.29 -1.88
C SER A 247 10.71 -8.70 -1.36
N PRO A 248 9.57 -9.02 -1.97
CA PRO A 248 8.25 -8.60 -1.50
C PRO A 248 7.98 -9.01 -0.04
N GLN A 249 8.43 -10.21 0.37
CA GLN A 249 8.21 -10.74 1.71
C GLN A 249 8.86 -9.88 2.81
N ALA A 250 9.88 -9.11 2.46
CA ALA A 250 10.57 -8.23 3.39
C ALA A 250 9.69 -7.02 3.83
N LYS A 251 8.66 -6.66 3.06
CA LYS A 251 7.67 -5.60 3.33
C LYS A 251 6.37 -6.10 3.99
N GLY A 252 6.34 -7.30 4.52
CA GLY A 252 5.12 -7.96 4.99
C GLY A 252 4.32 -7.23 6.09
N ARG A 253 4.82 -6.13 6.68
CA ARG A 253 4.06 -5.32 7.64
C ARG A 253 3.20 -4.28 6.93
N VAL A 254 3.80 -3.52 6.02
CA VAL A 254 3.05 -2.54 5.23
C VAL A 254 2.04 -3.23 4.31
N GLU A 255 2.37 -4.40 3.73
CA GLU A 255 1.43 -5.20 2.93
C GLU A 255 0.19 -5.62 3.76
N ARG A 256 0.39 -6.05 5.01
CA ARG A 256 -0.73 -6.38 5.92
C ARG A 256 -1.53 -5.15 6.32
N ALA A 257 -0.86 -4.03 6.54
CA ALA A 257 -1.53 -2.76 6.79
C ALA A 257 -2.37 -2.36 5.58
N ASN A 258 -1.83 -2.42 4.36
CA ASN A 258 -2.55 -2.13 3.12
C ASN A 258 -3.80 -3.01 2.97
N GLY A 259 -3.69 -4.33 3.22
CA GLY A 259 -4.86 -5.21 3.19
C GLY A 259 -5.94 -4.84 4.22
N THR A 260 -5.54 -4.36 5.40
CA THR A 260 -6.49 -3.88 6.42
C THR A 260 -7.08 -2.52 6.05
N LEU A 261 -6.27 -1.62 5.49
CA LEU A 261 -6.69 -0.30 5.01
C LEU A 261 -7.71 -0.44 3.87
N GLN A 262 -7.44 -1.27 2.88
CA GLN A 262 -8.36 -1.55 1.77
C GLN A 262 -9.69 -2.14 2.24
N ASP A 263 -9.69 -2.94 3.31
CA ASP A 263 -10.94 -3.46 3.88
C ASP A 263 -11.69 -2.42 4.73
N ARG A 264 -10.97 -1.61 5.53
CA ARG A 264 -11.58 -0.76 6.56
C ARG A 264 -11.69 0.71 6.18
N LEU A 265 -10.61 1.32 5.67
CA LEU A 265 -10.61 2.75 5.36
C LEU A 265 -11.63 3.08 4.27
N VAL A 266 -11.74 2.26 3.21
CA VAL A 266 -12.75 2.41 2.15
C VAL A 266 -14.16 2.52 2.74
N LYS A 267 -14.49 1.61 3.68
CA LYS A 267 -15.80 1.55 4.32
C LYS A 267 -16.04 2.72 5.29
N GLU A 268 -15.00 3.14 6.02
CA GLU A 268 -15.07 4.30 6.90
C GLU A 268 -15.28 5.61 6.10
N LEU A 269 -14.60 5.76 4.96
CA LEU A 269 -14.80 6.88 4.06
C LEU A 269 -16.22 6.89 3.50
N ARG A 270 -16.76 5.72 3.12
CA ARG A 270 -18.15 5.58 2.67
C ARG A 270 -19.16 5.97 3.74
N LEU A 271 -19.00 5.48 4.96
CA LEU A 271 -19.89 5.79 6.08
C LEU A 271 -19.96 7.29 6.40
N ARG A 272 -18.89 8.03 6.11
CA ARG A 272 -18.80 9.48 6.33
C ARG A 272 -19.15 10.30 5.10
N GLY A 273 -19.50 9.67 3.99
CA GLY A 273 -19.79 10.35 2.73
C GLY A 273 -18.57 11.04 2.10
N LEU A 274 -17.34 10.65 2.49
CA LEU A 274 -16.12 11.23 1.94
C LEU A 274 -15.83 10.59 0.58
N SER A 275 -15.65 11.42 -0.45
CA SER A 275 -15.52 10.97 -1.85
C SER A 275 -14.29 11.52 -2.57
N THR A 276 -13.51 12.38 -1.93
CA THR A 276 -12.30 12.97 -2.52
C THR A 276 -11.12 12.91 -1.56
N PRO A 277 -9.88 12.84 -2.08
CA PRO A 277 -8.65 12.91 -1.27
C PRO A 277 -8.65 14.10 -0.31
N ALA A 278 -8.94 15.31 -0.82
CA ALA A 278 -8.93 16.53 -0.02
C ALA A 278 -9.96 16.50 1.13
N ALA A 279 -11.16 15.96 0.91
CA ALA A 279 -12.17 15.81 1.95
C ALA A 279 -11.80 14.73 2.98
N ALA A 280 -11.03 13.71 2.57
CA ALA A 280 -10.63 12.60 3.42
C ALA A 280 -9.39 12.90 4.28
N GLU A 281 -8.49 13.79 3.85
CA GLU A 281 -7.24 14.13 4.56
C GLU A 281 -7.46 14.49 6.05
N PRO A 282 -8.41 15.34 6.42
CA PRO A 282 -8.64 15.68 7.85
C PRO A 282 -9.10 14.48 8.69
N PHE A 283 -9.67 13.45 8.07
CA PHE A 283 -10.12 12.25 8.76
C PHE A 283 -8.99 11.24 9.01
N LEU A 284 -7.94 11.23 8.19
CA LEU A 284 -6.86 10.25 8.29
C LEU A 284 -6.21 10.19 9.70
N PRO A 285 -5.91 11.30 10.39
CA PRO A 285 -5.37 11.24 11.75
C PRO A 285 -6.29 10.54 12.75
N VAL A 286 -7.61 10.77 12.65
CA VAL A 286 -8.61 10.11 13.51
C VAL A 286 -8.66 8.61 13.22
N PHE A 287 -8.66 8.24 11.95
CA PHE A 287 -8.61 6.84 11.54
C PHE A 287 -7.32 6.16 12.01
N MET A 288 -6.16 6.81 11.86
CA MET A 288 -4.87 6.29 12.31
C MET A 288 -4.86 6.05 13.82
N ALA A 289 -5.40 6.95 14.62
CA ALA A 289 -5.49 6.79 16.06
C ALA A 289 -6.32 5.54 16.45
N ASP A 290 -7.48 5.36 15.81
CA ASP A 290 -8.33 4.18 16.03
C ASP A 290 -7.65 2.89 15.56
N TYR A 291 -7.05 2.90 14.36
CA TYR A 291 -6.28 1.78 13.83
C TYR A 291 -5.15 1.38 14.80
N ASN A 292 -4.36 2.34 15.24
CA ASN A 292 -3.22 2.11 16.12
C ASN A 292 -3.66 1.53 17.48
N ARG A 293 -4.75 2.00 18.05
CA ARG A 293 -5.33 1.45 19.26
C ARG A 293 -5.70 -0.03 19.12
N ARG A 294 -6.14 -0.47 17.94
CA ARG A 294 -6.64 -1.83 17.68
C ARG A 294 -5.59 -2.81 17.19
N PHE A 295 -4.63 -2.36 16.40
CA PHE A 295 -3.73 -3.21 15.63
C PHE A 295 -2.26 -3.04 15.96
N ALA A 296 -1.88 -1.93 16.60
CA ALA A 296 -0.52 -1.74 17.03
C ALA A 296 -0.17 -2.69 18.19
N THR A 297 1.08 -3.06 18.23
CA THR A 297 1.65 -3.87 19.33
C THR A 297 2.75 -3.07 20.03
N PRO A 298 2.98 -3.27 21.31
CA PRO A 298 4.10 -2.62 21.98
C PRO A 298 5.43 -3.02 21.34
N ALA A 299 6.37 -2.09 21.28
CA ALA A 299 7.75 -2.38 20.89
C ALA A 299 8.41 -3.30 21.92
N ARG A 300 9.39 -4.11 21.49
CA ARG A 300 10.13 -5.00 22.39
C ARG A 300 10.93 -4.22 23.43
N VAL A 301 11.47 -3.07 23.04
CA VAL A 301 12.17 -2.12 23.91
C VAL A 301 11.38 -0.82 23.90
N ALA A 302 11.04 -0.34 25.09
CA ALA A 302 10.27 0.90 25.29
C ALA A 302 11.14 2.16 25.09
N TYR A 303 11.83 2.23 23.96
CA TYR A 303 12.66 3.36 23.54
C TYR A 303 12.15 3.88 22.21
N ASP A 304 12.05 5.19 22.08
CA ASP A 304 11.74 5.85 20.82
C ASP A 304 13.06 6.26 20.15
N ALA A 305 13.36 5.64 19.00
CA ALA A 305 14.60 5.87 18.25
C ALA A 305 14.53 7.09 17.32
N HIS A 306 13.43 7.82 17.31
CA HIS A 306 13.34 9.06 16.53
C HIS A 306 14.31 10.11 17.08
N ARG A 307 14.96 10.81 16.18
CA ARG A 307 15.85 11.92 16.47
C ARG A 307 15.16 13.24 16.15
N PRO A 308 15.36 14.30 16.93
CA PRO A 308 14.77 15.60 16.63
C PRO A 308 15.30 16.16 15.31
N LEU A 309 14.50 17.00 14.66
CA LEU A 309 14.96 17.86 13.58
C LEU A 309 15.89 18.93 14.15
N LEU A 310 16.98 19.19 13.45
CA LEU A 310 17.91 20.25 13.83
C LEU A 310 17.45 21.60 13.26
N PRO A 311 17.71 22.73 13.94
CA PRO A 311 17.37 24.05 13.43
C PRO A 311 18.01 24.40 12.08
N SER A 312 19.11 23.74 11.74
CA SER A 312 19.81 23.89 10.45
C SER A 312 19.20 23.08 9.30
N GLU A 313 18.28 22.16 9.59
CA GLU A 313 17.64 21.30 8.60
C GLU A 313 16.36 21.97 8.07
N ASP A 314 16.51 22.80 7.05
CA ASP A 314 15.38 23.42 6.36
C ASP A 314 14.68 22.39 5.44
N LEU A 315 13.56 21.84 5.93
CA LEU A 315 12.77 20.87 5.17
C LEU A 315 12.21 21.45 3.87
N THR A 316 12.02 22.77 3.78
CA THR A 316 11.53 23.43 2.57
C THR A 316 12.59 23.39 1.46
N GLU A 317 13.86 23.52 1.84
CA GLU A 317 14.97 23.41 0.91
C GLU A 317 15.31 21.95 0.60
N ILE A 318 15.33 21.09 1.63
CA ILE A 318 15.69 19.67 1.48
C ILE A 318 14.70 18.95 0.58
N PHE A 319 13.40 19.17 0.72
CA PHE A 319 12.36 18.52 -0.07
C PHE A 319 12.06 19.27 -1.38
N THR A 320 13.12 19.62 -2.11
CA THR A 320 13.06 20.13 -3.48
C THR A 320 13.70 19.15 -4.44
N PHE A 321 13.34 19.20 -5.72
CA PHE A 321 14.04 18.48 -6.78
C PHE A 321 15.31 19.25 -7.12
N GLN A 322 16.49 18.68 -6.92
CA GLN A 322 17.77 19.37 -7.02
C GLN A 322 18.63 18.83 -8.15
N GLU A 323 19.14 19.73 -8.98
CA GLU A 323 20.08 19.39 -10.04
C GLU A 323 21.23 20.39 -10.13
N LEU A 324 22.43 19.88 -10.36
CA LEU A 324 23.57 20.70 -10.68
C LEU A 324 23.53 21.10 -12.15
N ARG A 325 23.58 22.41 -12.43
CA ARG A 325 23.56 22.97 -13.79
C ARG A 325 24.71 23.92 -13.97
N ARG A 326 25.29 23.93 -15.18
CA ARG A 326 26.39 24.83 -15.51
C ARG A 326 25.86 26.23 -15.78
N ILE A 327 26.51 27.25 -15.20
CA ILE A 327 26.32 28.65 -15.54
C ILE A 327 27.15 28.93 -16.78
N THR A 328 26.52 29.44 -17.84
CA THR A 328 27.22 29.79 -19.10
C THR A 328 28.07 31.06 -18.96
N ALA A 329 28.87 31.35 -19.99
CA ALA A 329 29.62 32.60 -20.05
C ALA A 329 28.72 33.83 -20.08
N GLN A 330 27.47 33.70 -20.55
CA GLN A 330 26.46 34.75 -20.62
C GLN A 330 25.57 34.83 -19.36
N LEU A 331 25.98 34.22 -18.25
CA LEU A 331 25.19 34.17 -17.00
C LEU A 331 23.82 33.53 -17.18
N THR A 332 23.72 32.47 -17.96
CA THR A 332 22.49 31.76 -18.13
C THR A 332 22.58 30.33 -17.58
N VAL A 333 21.45 29.82 -17.08
CA VAL A 333 21.28 28.42 -16.62
C VAL A 333 20.15 27.82 -17.41
N ASN A 334 20.36 26.65 -18.01
CA ASN A 334 19.33 25.89 -18.68
C ASN A 334 18.78 24.84 -17.70
N TYR A 335 17.46 24.88 -17.42
CA TYR A 335 16.80 23.90 -16.64
C TYR A 335 15.42 23.57 -17.22
N LYS A 336 15.15 22.28 -17.41
CA LYS A 336 13.96 21.79 -18.14
C LYS A 336 13.82 22.54 -19.48
N ARG A 337 12.73 23.20 -19.76
CA ARG A 337 12.52 23.97 -20.99
C ARG A 337 12.75 25.48 -20.82
N GLY A 338 13.21 25.92 -19.63
CA GLY A 338 13.45 27.33 -19.30
C GLY A 338 14.90 27.74 -19.49
N LEU A 339 15.09 28.96 -19.93
CA LEU A 339 16.37 29.67 -19.90
C LEU A 339 16.32 30.70 -18.78
N TYR A 340 17.07 30.45 -17.71
CA TYR A 340 17.19 31.34 -16.57
C TYR A 340 18.37 32.27 -16.76
N VAL A 341 18.10 33.56 -16.95
CA VAL A 341 19.11 34.60 -17.12
C VAL A 341 19.39 35.22 -15.76
N LEU A 342 20.58 34.99 -15.24
CA LEU A 342 20.99 35.50 -13.94
C LEU A 342 21.25 37.02 -14.04
N GLU A 343 21.02 37.74 -12.95
CA GLU A 343 21.31 39.14 -12.83
C GLU A 343 22.82 39.41 -13.11
N ASP A 344 23.14 40.39 -13.94
CA ASP A 344 24.52 40.74 -14.26
C ASP A 344 25.14 41.62 -13.16
N SER A 345 25.67 40.99 -12.14
CA SER A 345 26.42 41.62 -11.05
C SER A 345 27.86 41.16 -11.04
N VAL A 346 28.75 41.98 -10.42
CA VAL A 346 30.17 41.63 -10.26
C VAL A 346 30.33 40.26 -9.57
N ALA A 347 29.49 39.97 -8.60
CA ALA A 347 29.49 38.70 -7.90
C ALA A 347 29.08 37.53 -8.81
N ASN A 348 28.05 37.71 -9.63
CA ASN A 348 27.57 36.66 -10.54
C ASN A 348 28.49 36.44 -11.72
N ARG A 349 29.21 37.48 -12.21
CA ARG A 349 30.23 37.34 -13.24
C ARG A 349 31.38 36.41 -12.87
N ARG A 350 31.72 36.31 -11.56
CA ARG A 350 32.70 35.35 -11.03
C ARG A 350 32.23 33.91 -11.07
N LEU A 351 30.92 33.68 -11.16
CA LEU A 351 30.32 32.33 -11.24
C LEU A 351 30.21 31.80 -12.68
N ARG A 352 30.64 32.56 -13.69
CA ARG A 352 30.66 32.14 -15.10
C ARG A 352 31.43 30.84 -15.25
N ARG A 353 30.86 29.89 -16.01
CA ARG A 353 31.42 28.56 -16.29
C ARG A 353 31.55 27.65 -15.06
N THR A 354 31.03 28.03 -13.88
CA THR A 354 30.93 27.19 -12.70
C THR A 354 29.61 26.46 -12.68
N THR A 355 29.34 25.73 -11.61
CA THR A 355 28.11 24.96 -11.41
C THR A 355 27.21 25.67 -10.40
N ALA A 356 25.94 25.76 -10.70
CA ALA A 356 24.89 26.19 -9.77
C ALA A 356 23.98 25.02 -9.38
N LEU A 357 23.46 25.05 -8.18
CA LEU A 357 22.41 24.17 -7.73
C LEU A 357 21.06 24.80 -8.11
N VAL A 358 20.28 24.09 -8.90
CA VAL A 358 18.91 24.43 -9.24
C VAL A 358 17.99 23.58 -8.39
N SER A 359 17.15 24.21 -7.61
CA SER A 359 16.16 23.55 -6.72
C SER A 359 14.77 23.92 -7.19
N GLU A 360 13.91 22.92 -7.40
CA GLU A 360 12.51 23.09 -7.80
C GLU A 360 11.61 22.57 -6.70
N ALA A 361 10.71 23.40 -6.21
CA ALA A 361 9.69 23.04 -5.23
C ALA A 361 8.45 22.41 -5.91
N ALA A 362 7.55 21.83 -5.10
CA ALA A 362 6.34 21.16 -5.59
C ALA A 362 5.38 22.10 -6.34
N ASP A 363 5.37 23.38 -6.01
CA ASP A 363 4.59 24.43 -6.67
C ASP A 363 5.22 24.92 -8.01
N GLY A 364 6.36 24.33 -8.40
CA GLY A 364 7.12 24.71 -9.59
C GLY A 364 8.06 25.91 -9.39
N THR A 365 8.14 26.47 -8.18
CA THR A 365 9.09 27.53 -7.87
C THR A 365 10.52 27.03 -8.00
N VAL A 366 11.34 27.75 -8.78
CA VAL A 366 12.74 27.41 -9.00
C VAL A 366 13.63 28.37 -8.23
N THR A 367 14.55 27.83 -7.46
CA THR A 367 15.62 28.60 -6.79
C THR A 367 16.96 28.19 -7.37
N ILE A 368 17.80 29.16 -7.73
CA ILE A 368 19.15 28.90 -8.24
C ILE A 368 20.16 29.39 -7.21
N ARG A 369 21.07 28.51 -6.80
CA ARG A 369 22.15 28.85 -5.86
C ARG A 369 23.50 28.63 -6.48
N GLY A 370 24.37 29.59 -6.33
CA GLY A 370 25.77 29.51 -6.73
C GLY A 370 26.68 29.93 -5.58
N ASN A 371 27.64 29.11 -5.24
CA ASN A 371 28.56 29.34 -4.12
C ASN A 371 27.85 29.70 -2.81
N GLY A 372 26.78 28.91 -2.46
CA GLY A 372 25.98 29.07 -1.25
C GLY A 372 24.96 30.24 -1.24
N ARG A 373 24.93 31.07 -2.30
CA ARG A 373 24.09 32.27 -2.39
C ARG A 373 22.93 32.05 -3.37
N VAL A 374 21.75 32.54 -3.03
CA VAL A 374 20.62 32.61 -3.96
C VAL A 374 20.90 33.65 -5.04
N LEU A 375 20.72 33.27 -6.30
CA LEU A 375 20.96 34.10 -7.47
C LEU A 375 19.61 34.57 -8.02
N ALA A 376 19.46 35.90 -8.14
CA ALA A 376 18.30 36.47 -8.82
C ALA A 376 18.38 36.20 -10.33
N TYR A 377 17.24 35.91 -10.93
CA TYR A 377 17.15 35.58 -12.35
C TYR A 377 15.87 36.11 -12.99
N ARG A 378 15.86 36.16 -14.33
CA ARG A 378 14.66 36.31 -15.16
C ARG A 378 14.48 35.03 -15.98
N LEU A 379 13.26 34.50 -15.99
CA LEU A 379 12.90 33.32 -16.77
C LEU A 379 12.52 33.73 -18.19
N HIS A 380 13.23 33.19 -19.18
CA HIS A 380 12.83 33.22 -20.59
C HIS A 380 12.24 31.83 -20.94
N PRO A 381 10.90 31.69 -21.02
CA PRO A 381 10.31 30.46 -21.49
C PRO A 381 10.76 30.22 -22.94
N ARG A 382 11.28 29.02 -23.21
CA ARG A 382 11.58 28.60 -24.59
C ARG A 382 10.29 28.10 -25.24
N ASP A 383 9.34 28.97 -25.45
CA ASP A 383 8.25 28.71 -26.37
C ASP A 383 8.81 28.71 -27.78
N HIS A 384 9.00 27.54 -28.36
CA HIS A 384 9.37 27.41 -29.78
C HIS A 384 8.35 28.10 -30.71
N ALA A 385 7.17 28.43 -30.24
CA ALA A 385 6.15 29.19 -30.97
C ALA A 385 6.38 30.72 -30.94
N ARG A 386 7.24 31.25 -30.04
CA ARG A 386 7.55 32.69 -29.91
C ARG A 386 8.98 33.10 -30.29
N LEU A 387 9.77 32.17 -30.78
CA LEU A 387 11.03 32.49 -31.40
C LEU A 387 10.75 33.15 -32.77
N VAL A 388 10.67 34.46 -32.71
CA VAL A 388 10.68 35.42 -33.82
C VAL A 388 9.30 35.54 -34.51
N PRO A 389 8.68 36.72 -34.52
CA PRO A 389 7.96 37.08 -35.72
C PRO A 389 9.03 37.31 -36.81
N GLY A 390 9.71 36.26 -37.21
CA GLY A 390 10.28 36.21 -38.54
C GLY A 390 9.10 36.31 -39.45
N VAL A 391 9.10 37.27 -40.31
CA VAL A 391 8.28 37.34 -41.51
C VAL A 391 8.08 35.89 -41.96
N VAL A 392 6.86 35.36 -41.95
CA VAL A 392 6.54 34.11 -42.61
C VAL A 392 6.82 34.38 -44.08
N VAL A 393 8.05 34.10 -44.49
CA VAL A 393 8.34 33.98 -45.90
C VAL A 393 7.56 32.73 -46.28
N GLU A 394 6.50 32.90 -47.09
CA GLU A 394 5.84 31.79 -47.73
C GLU A 394 6.87 30.99 -48.50
N HIS A 395 7.34 29.91 -47.90
CA HIS A 395 8.27 29.01 -48.55
C HIS A 395 7.50 28.14 -49.52
N LYS A 396 7.17 28.68 -50.73
CA LYS A 396 6.71 27.90 -51.89
C LYS A 396 7.63 26.71 -52.23
N HIS A 397 8.78 26.60 -51.61
CA HIS A 397 9.75 25.52 -51.81
C HIS A 397 9.71 24.44 -50.71
N LEU A 398 9.08 24.69 -49.56
CA LEU A 398 9.07 23.67 -48.47
C LEU A 398 8.24 22.45 -48.84
N ASP A 399 7.12 22.61 -49.55
CA ASP A 399 6.31 21.48 -50.01
C ASP A 399 7.11 20.60 -50.98
N GLY A 400 7.89 21.18 -51.86
CA GLY A 400 8.84 20.46 -52.71
C GLY A 400 9.94 19.71 -51.94
N VAL A 401 10.47 20.33 -50.89
CA VAL A 401 11.47 19.71 -50.02
C VAL A 401 10.84 18.57 -49.19
N PHE A 402 9.64 18.73 -48.64
CA PHE A 402 8.95 17.69 -47.93
C PHE A 402 8.55 16.52 -48.84
N ALA A 403 8.08 16.83 -50.08
CA ALA A 403 7.81 15.79 -51.07
C ALA A 403 9.08 15.02 -51.45
N TRP A 404 10.21 15.72 -51.62
CA TRP A 404 11.52 15.11 -51.89
C TRP A 404 12.00 14.24 -50.73
N ILE A 405 11.87 14.72 -49.45
CA ILE A 405 12.21 13.94 -48.26
C ILE A 405 11.34 12.69 -48.16
N ALA A 406 10.03 12.80 -48.42
CA ALA A 406 9.10 11.68 -48.41
C ALA A 406 9.45 10.64 -49.48
N ALA A 407 9.80 11.07 -50.71
CA ALA A 407 10.27 10.21 -51.78
C ALA A 407 11.57 9.46 -51.39
N GLN A 408 12.57 10.18 -50.88
CA GLN A 408 13.82 9.61 -50.38
C GLN A 408 13.58 8.59 -49.24
N GLN A 409 12.64 8.89 -48.36
CA GLN A 409 12.28 7.96 -47.26
C GLN A 409 11.61 6.70 -47.80
N HIS A 410 10.69 6.86 -48.74
CA HIS A 410 10.05 5.75 -49.43
C HIS A 410 11.06 4.83 -50.13
N ASP A 411 12.01 5.41 -50.87
CA ASP A 411 13.05 4.65 -51.54
C ASP A 411 13.98 3.93 -50.56
N ARG A 412 14.34 4.55 -49.45
CA ARG A 412 15.12 3.92 -48.37
C ARG A 412 14.35 2.77 -47.72
N ASP A 413 13.05 2.94 -47.51
CA ASP A 413 12.23 1.89 -46.90
C ASP A 413 11.99 0.73 -47.87
N ALA A 414 11.82 1.03 -49.18
CA ALA A 414 11.79 0.00 -50.23
C ALA A 414 13.09 -0.77 -50.31
N ALA A 415 14.24 -0.09 -50.30
CA ALA A 415 15.55 -0.71 -50.27
C ALA A 415 15.81 -1.56 -49.02
N ARG A 416 15.29 -1.14 -47.84
CA ARG A 416 15.35 -1.92 -46.61
C ARG A 416 14.45 -3.17 -46.70
N LEU A 417 13.27 -3.05 -47.30
CA LEU A 417 12.37 -4.21 -47.52
C LEU A 417 12.98 -5.24 -48.46
N ALA A 418 13.72 -4.79 -49.47
CA ALA A 418 14.42 -5.64 -50.42
C ALA A 418 15.67 -6.33 -49.82
N ASN A 419 16.22 -5.81 -48.72
CA ASN A 419 17.44 -6.34 -48.13
C ASN A 419 17.19 -7.69 -47.43
N PRO A 420 17.89 -8.80 -47.83
CA PRO A 420 17.72 -10.13 -47.24
C PRO A 420 18.19 -10.22 -45.78
N LYS A 421 19.02 -9.28 -45.28
CA LYS A 421 19.52 -9.24 -43.91
C LYS A 421 18.53 -8.63 -42.91
N VAL A 422 17.41 -8.07 -43.37
CA VAL A 422 16.38 -7.47 -42.48
C VAL A 422 15.48 -8.59 -41.94
N THR A 423 15.36 -8.67 -40.61
CA THR A 423 14.55 -9.68 -39.94
C THR A 423 13.06 -9.54 -40.30
N LEU A 424 12.34 -10.66 -40.36
CA LEU A 424 10.89 -10.73 -40.64
C LEU A 424 10.08 -9.76 -39.75
N ARG A 425 10.51 -9.54 -38.51
CA ARG A 425 9.87 -8.61 -37.57
C ARG A 425 10.03 -7.14 -37.98
N ALA A 426 11.21 -6.77 -38.51
CA ALA A 426 11.47 -5.43 -39.04
C ALA A 426 10.69 -5.19 -40.35
N LYS A 427 10.61 -6.19 -41.23
CA LYS A 427 9.77 -6.14 -42.46
C LYS A 427 8.30 -5.94 -42.15
N LYS A 428 7.78 -6.62 -41.10
CA LYS A 428 6.37 -6.46 -40.66
C LYS A 428 6.08 -5.07 -40.11
N ARG A 429 7.02 -4.47 -39.36
CA ARG A 429 6.89 -3.07 -38.86
C ARG A 429 6.91 -2.04 -39.97
N LEU A 430 7.79 -2.19 -40.95
CA LEU A 430 7.89 -1.29 -42.10
C LEU A 430 6.63 -1.35 -42.98
N ARG A 431 6.06 -2.55 -43.20
CA ARG A 431 4.79 -2.72 -43.92
C ARG A 431 3.60 -2.09 -43.16
N ALA A 432 3.54 -2.23 -41.84
CA ALA A 432 2.50 -1.60 -41.03
C ALA A 432 2.57 -0.06 -41.05
N ALA A 433 3.79 0.52 -41.02
CA ALA A 433 3.98 1.95 -41.16
C ALA A 433 3.59 2.48 -42.54
N ALA A 434 3.91 1.78 -43.61
CA ALA A 434 3.51 2.12 -44.98
C ALA A 434 2.00 2.06 -45.20
N SER A 435 1.29 1.08 -44.61
CA SER A 435 -0.17 1.00 -44.70
C SER A 435 -0.88 2.10 -43.91
N SER A 436 -0.30 2.57 -42.80
CA SER A 436 -0.87 3.67 -42.01
C SER A 436 -0.69 5.05 -42.69
N SER A 437 0.42 5.25 -43.42
CA SER A 437 0.63 6.48 -44.19
C SER A 437 -0.26 6.56 -45.44
N ALA A 438 -0.55 5.44 -46.08
CA ALA A 438 -1.46 5.38 -47.23
C ALA A 438 -2.93 5.62 -46.84
N ALA A 439 -3.34 5.25 -45.60
CA ALA A 439 -4.70 5.54 -45.10
C ALA A 439 -4.92 7.00 -44.70
N SER A 440 -3.85 7.74 -44.35
CA SER A 440 -3.91 9.19 -44.00
C SER A 440 -3.95 10.11 -45.23
N SER A 441 -3.67 9.59 -46.44
CA SER A 441 -3.67 10.39 -47.66
C SER A 441 -4.93 10.19 -48.51
N ALA A 442 -5.96 9.46 -48.00
CA ALA A 442 -7.18 9.08 -48.72
C ALA A 442 -8.48 9.75 -48.24
N ASP A 443 -8.37 10.80 -47.38
CA ASP A 443 -9.55 11.64 -47.07
C ASP A 443 -9.37 13.01 -47.74
N PRO A 444 -10.37 13.47 -48.51
CA PRO A 444 -10.33 14.69 -49.30
C PRO A 444 -10.47 15.97 -48.48
#